data_b7c3dd096ee2bb1555ad0e8f60bdfc10
#
_entry.id   b7c3dd096ee2bb1555ad0e8f60bdfc10
#
_cell.length_a   1.000
_cell.length_b   1.000
_cell.length_c   1.000
_cell.angle_alpha   90.00
_cell.angle_beta   90.00
_cell.angle_gamma   90.00
#
_symmetry.space_group_name_H-M   'P 1'
#
loop_
_entity.id
_entity.type
_entity.pdbx_description
1 polymer ?
#
loop_
_entity_poly.entity_id
_entity_poly.type
_entity_poly.pdbx_seq_one_letter_code
_entity_poly.pdbx_strand_id
1 'polypeptide(L)'
;IKRLPVSTYRQQKRGGKGMQGVNLKDADFVEHLFVASTHSYMLFFSTKGKVYRLKVYEIPEAGRHARGTAIVNLLPLEKGESISAVIATKDFPAEEFLMFATAQGNVKKTSMDQYDRTRRDGLIAISLKDNDRLISVKRVAPGEKVLMVSSAGKAIMWDEGEVRAMGRDTMGVRGMNVPPIAKVLGMEIAQPDTDLFVITEKGYGKRTPIAVSYTH
;
A
#
# COMPACT_ATOMS: atom_id res chain seq x y z
N ILE A 1 -0.03 12.42 9.80
CA ILE A 1 1.11 11.52 10.11
C ILE A 1 1.88 12.00 11.33
N LYS A 2 2.43 11.08 12.12
CA LYS A 2 3.35 11.36 13.24
C LYS A 2 4.24 10.17 13.52
N ARG A 3 5.33 10.40 14.21
CA ARG A 3 6.25 9.38 14.69
C ARG A 3 6.24 9.35 16.23
N LEU A 4 6.36 8.15 16.80
CA LEU A 4 6.43 7.90 18.23
C LEU A 4 7.53 6.88 18.52
N PRO A 5 8.32 7.05 19.60
CA PRO A 5 9.21 5.99 20.06
C PRO A 5 8.41 4.73 20.45
N VAL A 6 8.90 3.55 20.08
CA VAL A 6 8.24 2.26 20.43
C VAL A 6 8.11 2.12 21.95
N SER A 7 9.07 2.66 22.73
CA SER A 7 9.05 2.69 24.20
C SER A 7 7.85 3.42 24.80
N THR A 8 7.13 4.24 24.01
CA THR A 8 5.89 4.91 24.43
C THR A 8 4.78 3.88 24.70
N TYR A 9 4.84 2.71 24.06
CA TYR A 9 3.88 1.62 24.23
C TYR A 9 4.44 0.58 25.18
N ARG A 10 3.90 0.54 26.40
CA ARG A 10 4.29 -0.45 27.41
C ARG A 10 3.53 -1.74 27.20
N GLN A 11 4.22 -2.87 27.37
CA GLN A 11 3.58 -4.18 27.38
C GLN A 11 2.57 -4.23 28.54
N GLN A 12 1.34 -4.64 28.22
CA GLN A 12 0.27 -4.78 29.20
C GLN A 12 0.06 -6.26 29.54
N LYS A 13 -0.27 -6.53 30.80
CA LYS A 13 -0.67 -7.87 31.24
C LYS A 13 -2.09 -8.20 30.79
N ARG A 14 -2.44 -9.49 30.88
CA ARG A 14 -3.78 -9.99 30.62
C ARG A 14 -4.81 -9.20 31.46
N GLY A 15 -5.87 -8.68 30.80
CA GLY A 15 -6.86 -7.80 31.46
C GLY A 15 -6.54 -6.30 31.46
N GLY A 16 -5.44 -5.88 30.86
CA GLY A 16 -5.15 -4.46 30.66
C GLY A 16 -6.15 -3.80 29.72
N LYS A 17 -6.54 -2.55 30.00
CA LYS A 17 -7.53 -1.78 29.20
C LYS A 17 -6.98 -1.24 27.87
N GLY A 18 -5.73 -1.53 27.52
CA GLY A 18 -5.07 -0.94 26.36
C GLY A 18 -4.66 0.52 26.61
N MET A 19 -4.13 1.15 25.56
CA MET A 19 -3.69 2.56 25.60
C MET A 19 -4.19 3.25 24.34
N GLN A 20 -4.72 4.46 24.48
CA GLN A 20 -5.03 5.30 23.35
C GLN A 20 -3.73 5.75 22.64
N GLY A 21 -3.59 5.41 21.36
CA GLY A 21 -2.39 5.70 20.57
C GLY A 21 -2.39 7.06 19.89
N VAL A 22 -3.57 7.64 19.63
CA VAL A 22 -3.73 8.92 18.94
C VAL A 22 -5.09 9.53 19.22
N ASN A 23 -5.17 10.86 19.27
CA ASN A 23 -6.44 11.59 19.23
C ASN A 23 -6.78 11.89 17.77
N LEU A 24 -7.86 11.30 17.29
CA LEU A 24 -8.37 11.52 15.94
C LEU A 24 -9.42 12.64 15.95
N LYS A 25 -9.65 13.26 14.79
CA LYS A 25 -10.84 14.06 14.55
C LYS A 25 -12.05 13.15 14.33
N ASP A 26 -13.25 13.71 14.48
CA ASP A 26 -14.47 13.00 14.11
C ASP A 26 -14.37 12.53 12.64
N ALA A 27 -14.78 11.30 12.39
CA ALA A 27 -14.70 10.63 11.11
C ALA A 27 -13.28 10.36 10.56
N ASP A 28 -12.20 10.53 11.35
CA ASP A 28 -10.83 10.16 10.99
C ASP A 28 -10.48 8.77 11.54
N PHE A 29 -9.55 8.08 10.89
CA PHE A 29 -9.09 6.74 11.32
C PHE A 29 -7.62 6.52 11.01
N VAL A 30 -7.00 5.55 11.68
CA VAL A 30 -5.62 5.14 11.40
C VAL A 30 -5.65 4.12 10.26
N GLU A 31 -5.19 4.53 9.09
CA GLU A 31 -5.10 3.68 7.90
C GLU A 31 -3.83 2.84 7.88
N HIS A 32 -2.71 3.43 8.28
CA HIS A 32 -1.40 2.78 8.26
C HIS A 32 -0.67 2.92 9.59
N LEU A 33 -0.13 1.82 10.08
CA LEU A 33 0.73 1.76 11.26
C LEU A 33 2.00 0.97 10.91
N PHE A 34 3.17 1.58 11.14
CA PHE A 34 4.46 0.95 10.85
C PHE A 34 5.37 0.98 12.08
N VAL A 35 6.17 -0.06 12.21
CA VAL A 35 7.35 -0.09 13.06
C VAL A 35 8.57 -0.06 12.14
N ALA A 36 9.40 0.97 12.28
CA ALA A 36 10.57 1.15 11.43
C ALA A 36 11.72 1.81 12.21
N SER A 37 12.95 1.60 11.76
CA SER A 37 14.09 2.36 12.22
C SER A 37 13.97 3.82 11.78
N THR A 38 14.42 4.77 12.60
CA THR A 38 14.47 6.19 12.24
C THR A 38 15.30 6.46 10.98
N HIS A 39 16.29 5.62 10.69
CA HIS A 39 17.13 5.71 9.50
C HIS A 39 16.54 5.02 8.24
N SER A 40 15.43 4.30 8.39
CA SER A 40 14.72 3.72 7.24
C SER A 40 14.09 4.80 6.38
N TYR A 41 13.85 4.46 5.13
CA TYR A 41 13.08 5.27 4.19
C TYR A 41 11.60 4.89 4.27
N MET A 42 10.75 5.86 4.08
CA MET A 42 9.32 5.68 3.83
C MET A 42 9.05 6.13 2.39
N LEU A 43 8.54 5.21 1.58
CA LEU A 43 8.06 5.47 0.23
C LEU A 43 6.55 5.68 0.26
N PHE A 44 6.10 6.84 -0.18
CA PHE A 44 4.69 7.20 -0.26
C PHE A 44 4.26 7.20 -1.72
N PHE A 45 3.43 6.25 -2.09
CA PHE A 45 2.88 6.13 -3.45
C PHE A 45 1.54 6.83 -3.52
N SER A 46 1.39 7.72 -4.48
CA SER A 46 0.17 8.51 -4.63
C SER A 46 -0.81 7.93 -5.64
N THR A 47 -2.07 8.33 -5.52
CA THR A 47 -3.14 7.97 -6.47
C THR A 47 -2.85 8.42 -7.90
N LYS A 48 -1.99 9.43 -8.09
CA LYS A 48 -1.54 9.93 -9.41
C LYS A 48 -0.32 9.19 -9.97
N GLY A 49 0.10 8.08 -9.33
CA GLY A 49 1.22 7.26 -9.81
C GLY A 49 2.60 7.84 -9.51
N LYS A 50 2.72 8.81 -8.62
CA LYS A 50 4.00 9.33 -8.13
C LYS A 50 4.44 8.60 -6.87
N VAL A 51 5.74 8.60 -6.61
CA VAL A 51 6.34 8.18 -5.35
C VAL A 51 7.15 9.32 -4.74
N TYR A 52 6.98 9.52 -3.44
CA TYR A 52 7.73 10.46 -2.62
C TYR A 52 8.52 9.68 -1.57
N ARG A 53 9.68 10.18 -1.17
CA ARG A 53 10.56 9.53 -0.19
C ARG A 53 10.89 10.48 0.96
N LEU A 54 10.75 9.97 2.17
CA LEU A 54 11.25 10.62 3.39
C LEU A 54 12.05 9.62 4.21
N LYS A 55 13.00 10.12 4.99
CA LYS A 55 13.55 9.36 6.11
C LYS A 55 12.54 9.36 7.27
N VAL A 56 12.47 8.28 8.02
CA VAL A 56 11.54 8.18 9.17
C VAL A 56 11.80 9.30 10.17
N TYR A 57 13.07 9.71 10.38
CA TYR A 57 13.41 10.81 11.29
C TYR A 57 12.90 12.18 10.81
N GLU A 58 12.62 12.37 9.53
CA GLU A 58 12.04 13.61 8.98
C GLU A 58 10.55 13.75 9.30
N ILE A 59 9.89 12.63 9.68
CA ILE A 59 8.51 12.67 10.15
C ILE A 59 8.49 13.25 11.56
N PRO A 60 7.71 14.32 11.82
CA PRO A 60 7.69 14.98 13.12
C PRO A 60 7.36 14.02 14.26
N GLU A 61 8.15 14.05 15.31
CA GLU A 61 7.85 13.38 16.55
C GLU A 61 6.75 14.14 17.28
N ALA A 62 5.76 13.44 17.79
CA ALA A 62 4.67 14.05 18.51
C ALA A 62 4.22 13.15 19.65
N GLY A 63 3.69 13.76 20.71
CA GLY A 63 3.17 13.01 21.85
C GLY A 63 2.03 12.07 21.48
N ARG A 64 1.78 11.07 22.31
CA ARG A 64 0.74 10.05 22.09
C ARG A 64 -0.63 10.66 21.78
N HIS A 65 -1.03 11.67 22.52
CA HIS A 65 -2.33 12.35 22.36
C HIS A 65 -2.36 13.43 21.26
N ALA A 66 -1.21 13.75 20.65
CA ALA A 66 -1.16 14.72 19.59
C ALA A 66 -1.78 14.18 18.27
N ARG A 67 -2.39 15.06 17.50
CA ARG A 67 -3.03 14.72 16.21
C ARG A 67 -2.03 14.40 15.10
N GLY A 68 -0.79 14.89 15.21
CA GLY A 68 0.23 14.79 14.17
C GLY A 68 0.12 15.89 13.12
N THR A 69 0.91 15.75 12.05
CA THR A 69 1.05 16.74 10.96
C THR A 69 0.30 16.26 9.73
N ALA A 70 -0.35 17.16 9.00
CA ALA A 70 -0.96 16.82 7.72
C ALA A 70 0.12 16.39 6.71
N ILE A 71 -0.13 15.33 5.96
CA ILE A 71 0.85 14.77 5.01
C ILE A 71 1.27 15.78 3.93
N VAL A 72 0.36 16.67 3.53
CA VAL A 72 0.62 17.74 2.55
C VAL A 72 1.67 18.76 3.01
N ASN A 73 1.93 18.85 4.31
CA ASN A 73 3.01 19.69 4.85
C ASN A 73 4.40 19.03 4.74
N LEU A 74 4.45 17.72 4.50
CA LEU A 74 5.69 16.96 4.38
C LEU A 74 6.01 16.60 2.93
N LEU A 75 4.97 16.38 2.12
CA LEU A 75 5.08 15.97 0.72
C LEU A 75 4.39 17.00 -0.17
N PRO A 76 5.00 17.38 -1.31
CA PRO A 76 4.43 18.34 -2.25
C PRO A 76 3.33 17.70 -3.11
N LEU A 77 2.24 17.26 -2.46
CA LEU A 77 1.11 16.65 -3.14
C LEU A 77 0.34 17.68 -3.96
N GLU A 78 -0.09 17.31 -5.14
CA GLU A 78 -0.93 18.11 -6.00
C GLU A 78 -2.39 18.13 -5.51
N LYS A 79 -3.18 19.09 -6.01
CA LYS A 79 -4.61 19.12 -5.72
C LYS A 79 -5.30 17.83 -6.18
N GLY A 80 -6.05 17.20 -5.28
CA GLY A 80 -6.74 15.94 -5.53
C GLY A 80 -5.84 14.70 -5.53
N GLU A 81 -4.56 14.84 -5.19
CA GLU A 81 -3.64 13.73 -4.99
C GLU A 81 -3.71 13.25 -3.53
N SER A 82 -3.78 11.95 -3.35
CA SER A 82 -3.75 11.28 -2.04
C SER A 82 -2.78 10.11 -2.04
N ILE A 83 -2.43 9.60 -0.87
CA ILE A 83 -1.54 8.46 -0.73
C ILE A 83 -2.35 7.18 -0.88
N SER A 84 -1.91 6.27 -1.75
CA SER A 84 -2.52 4.95 -2.00
C SER A 84 -1.81 3.84 -1.25
N ALA A 85 -0.51 3.96 -1.05
CA ALA A 85 0.29 2.94 -0.37
C ALA A 85 1.52 3.57 0.28
N VAL A 86 1.99 2.94 1.35
CA VAL A 86 3.22 3.34 2.05
C VAL A 86 4.07 2.10 2.27
N ILE A 87 5.37 2.19 1.94
CA ILE A 87 6.32 1.10 2.11
C ILE A 87 7.52 1.61 2.90
N ALA A 88 7.84 0.94 4.00
CA ALA A 88 9.06 1.18 4.75
C ALA A 88 10.19 0.31 4.20
N THR A 89 11.37 0.88 4.01
CA THR A 89 12.55 0.13 3.57
C THR A 89 13.83 0.70 4.18
N LYS A 90 14.83 -0.17 4.38
CA LYS A 90 16.17 0.25 4.80
C LYS A 90 17.05 0.61 3.60
N ASP A 91 16.94 -0.15 2.54
CA ASP A 91 17.73 -0.15 1.33
C ASP A 91 16.85 -0.43 0.10
N PHE A 92 17.47 -0.49 -1.06
CA PHE A 92 16.80 -0.64 -2.35
C PHE A 92 17.45 -1.79 -3.15
N PRO A 93 17.27 -3.06 -2.72
CA PRO A 93 17.88 -4.19 -3.40
C PRO A 93 17.25 -4.42 -4.78
N ALA A 94 18.10 -4.74 -5.76
CA ALA A 94 17.66 -4.96 -7.15
C ALA A 94 16.86 -6.27 -7.32
N GLU A 95 17.04 -7.22 -6.42
CA GLU A 95 16.35 -8.51 -6.41
C GLU A 95 14.98 -8.48 -5.74
N GLU A 96 14.62 -7.39 -5.06
CA GLU A 96 13.29 -7.17 -4.51
C GLU A 96 12.42 -6.37 -5.49
N PHE A 97 11.15 -6.69 -5.54
CA PHE A 97 10.21 -6.06 -6.47
C PHE A 97 9.04 -5.44 -5.77
N LEU A 98 8.49 -4.41 -6.41
CA LEU A 98 7.20 -3.84 -6.08
C LEU A 98 6.20 -4.22 -7.16
N MET A 99 5.04 -4.72 -6.73
CA MET A 99 3.87 -4.95 -7.57
C MET A 99 2.89 -3.81 -7.38
N PHE A 100 2.45 -3.23 -8.48
CA PHE A 100 1.51 -2.12 -8.55
C PHE A 100 0.19 -2.59 -9.12
N ALA A 101 -0.92 -2.03 -8.65
CA ALA A 101 -2.24 -2.24 -9.25
C ALA A 101 -2.98 -0.92 -9.38
N THR A 102 -3.68 -0.75 -10.51
CA THR A 102 -4.51 0.41 -10.80
C THR A 102 -6.00 0.09 -10.73
N ALA A 103 -6.84 1.11 -10.59
CA ALA A 103 -8.28 0.95 -10.50
C ALA A 103 -8.89 0.32 -11.77
N GLN A 104 -8.29 0.54 -12.94
CA GLN A 104 -8.74 -0.05 -14.21
C GLN A 104 -8.15 -1.44 -14.49
N GLY A 105 -7.42 -2.03 -13.53
CA GLY A 105 -6.92 -3.40 -13.61
C GLY A 105 -5.56 -3.58 -14.27
N ASN A 106 -4.80 -2.52 -14.49
CA ASN A 106 -3.40 -2.66 -14.91
C ASN A 106 -2.54 -3.05 -13.71
N VAL A 107 -1.52 -3.87 -13.97
CA VAL A 107 -0.50 -4.27 -12.99
C VAL A 107 0.89 -4.03 -13.55
N LYS A 108 1.84 -3.78 -12.66
CA LYS A 108 3.23 -3.56 -13.02
C LYS A 108 4.15 -4.13 -11.95
N LYS A 109 5.21 -4.81 -12.35
CA LYS A 109 6.31 -5.22 -11.46
C LYS A 109 7.56 -4.40 -11.78
N THR A 110 8.16 -3.79 -10.75
CA THR A 110 9.35 -2.95 -10.90
C THR A 110 10.32 -3.26 -9.76
N SER A 111 11.60 -3.37 -10.07
CA SER A 111 12.65 -3.58 -9.07
C SER A 111 12.77 -2.39 -8.12
N MET A 112 13.10 -2.66 -6.86
CA MET A 112 13.22 -1.67 -5.78
C MET A 112 14.31 -0.64 -6.03
N ASP A 113 15.43 -1.00 -6.67
CA ASP A 113 16.56 -0.12 -6.95
C ASP A 113 16.18 1.10 -7.79
N GLN A 114 15.12 1.00 -8.61
CA GLN A 114 14.63 2.12 -9.42
C GLN A 114 14.05 3.27 -8.60
N TYR A 115 13.84 3.07 -7.30
CA TYR A 115 13.29 4.06 -6.36
C TYR A 115 14.34 4.65 -5.41
N ASP A 116 15.60 4.18 -5.45
CA ASP A 116 16.68 4.68 -4.59
C ASP A 116 16.95 6.18 -4.78
N ARG A 117 16.83 6.69 -6.00
CA ARG A 117 17.05 8.10 -6.33
C ARG A 117 15.78 8.95 -6.35
N THR A 118 14.78 8.57 -5.56
CA THR A 118 13.55 9.36 -5.44
C THR A 118 13.85 10.75 -4.89
N ARG A 119 13.50 11.78 -5.65
CA ARG A 119 13.67 13.19 -5.28
C ARG A 119 12.56 13.65 -4.34
N ARG A 120 12.79 14.78 -3.66
CA ARG A 120 11.78 15.40 -2.78
C ARG A 120 10.50 15.77 -3.54
N ASP A 121 10.61 16.19 -4.79
CA ASP A 121 9.47 16.56 -5.64
C ASP A 121 8.70 15.33 -6.19
N GLY A 122 9.12 14.15 -5.82
CA GLY A 122 8.58 12.89 -6.27
C GLY A 122 9.16 12.41 -7.60
N LEU A 123 8.90 11.17 -7.92
CA LEU A 123 9.19 10.51 -9.19
C LEU A 123 7.93 9.85 -9.73
N ILE A 124 7.83 9.69 -11.03
CA ILE A 124 6.83 8.82 -11.64
C ILE A 124 7.14 7.38 -11.21
N ALA A 125 6.22 6.76 -10.49
CA ALA A 125 6.32 5.37 -10.07
C ALA A 125 5.61 4.42 -11.04
N ILE A 126 4.56 4.90 -11.69
CA ILE A 126 3.80 4.24 -12.76
C ILE A 126 3.14 5.31 -13.61
N SER A 127 3.15 5.15 -14.94
CA SER A 127 2.33 5.96 -15.82
C SER A 127 0.89 5.44 -15.82
N LEU A 128 -0.06 6.33 -15.67
CA LEU A 128 -1.49 5.99 -15.61
C LEU A 128 -2.17 6.34 -16.92
N LYS A 129 -3.20 5.59 -17.27
CA LYS A 129 -4.15 5.96 -18.33
C LYS A 129 -5.07 7.08 -17.85
N ASP A 130 -5.73 7.72 -18.80
CA ASP A 130 -6.74 8.73 -18.50
C ASP A 130 -7.83 8.13 -17.57
N ASN A 131 -8.17 8.89 -16.55
CA ASN A 131 -9.15 8.52 -15.52
C ASN A 131 -8.80 7.25 -14.71
N ASP A 132 -7.56 6.77 -14.78
CA ASP A 132 -7.08 5.69 -13.91
C ASP A 132 -6.39 6.26 -12.67
N ARG A 133 -6.22 5.43 -11.66
CA ARG A 133 -5.50 5.78 -10.44
C ARG A 133 -4.78 4.56 -9.87
N LEU A 134 -3.65 4.81 -9.25
CA LEU A 134 -2.95 3.81 -8.46
C LEU A 134 -3.77 3.51 -7.21
N ILE A 135 -3.98 2.23 -6.89
CA ILE A 135 -4.77 1.80 -5.72
C ILE A 135 -3.96 0.98 -4.74
N SER A 136 -2.93 0.28 -5.19
CA SER A 136 -2.13 -0.58 -4.32
C SER A 136 -0.70 -0.70 -4.82
N VAL A 137 0.24 -0.78 -3.88
CA VAL A 137 1.63 -1.17 -4.10
C VAL A 137 2.04 -2.12 -2.98
N LYS A 138 2.58 -3.28 -3.34
CA LYS A 138 3.04 -4.30 -2.40
C LYS A 138 4.45 -4.76 -2.76
N ARG A 139 5.25 -5.12 -1.75
CA ARG A 139 6.45 -5.91 -2.01
C ARG A 139 6.05 -7.29 -2.45
N VAL A 140 6.77 -7.85 -3.39
CA VAL A 140 6.57 -9.20 -3.89
C VAL A 140 7.93 -9.88 -4.04
N ALA A 141 8.03 -11.11 -3.53
CA ALA A 141 9.19 -11.97 -3.66
C ALA A 141 8.95 -13.02 -4.76
N PRO A 142 10.02 -13.56 -5.36
CA PRO A 142 9.90 -14.65 -6.33
C PRO A 142 9.10 -15.84 -5.78
N GLY A 143 8.15 -16.34 -6.58
CA GLY A 143 7.29 -17.47 -6.23
C GLY A 143 6.07 -17.11 -5.38
N GLU A 144 5.87 -15.86 -5.03
CA GLU A 144 4.64 -15.44 -4.35
C GLU A 144 3.47 -15.29 -5.35
N LYS A 145 2.26 -15.41 -4.84
CA LYS A 145 1.03 -15.21 -5.62
C LYS A 145 0.40 -13.88 -5.30
N VAL A 146 -0.12 -13.26 -6.34
CA VAL A 146 -0.80 -11.97 -6.27
C VAL A 146 -2.30 -12.18 -6.44
N LEU A 147 -3.09 -11.66 -5.53
CA LEU A 147 -4.56 -11.68 -5.56
C LEU A 147 -5.09 -10.27 -5.85
N MET A 148 -5.99 -10.14 -6.80
CA MET A 148 -6.75 -8.91 -7.04
C MET A 148 -8.25 -9.16 -6.93
N VAL A 149 -8.96 -8.16 -6.40
CA VAL A 149 -10.42 -8.21 -6.23
C VAL A 149 -11.04 -6.95 -6.83
N SER A 150 -12.16 -7.12 -7.54
CA SER A 150 -12.92 -6.02 -8.14
C SER A 150 -14.25 -5.75 -7.45
N SER A 151 -14.80 -4.55 -7.64
CA SER A 151 -16.13 -4.17 -7.15
C SER A 151 -17.28 -4.93 -7.82
N ALA A 152 -17.02 -5.66 -8.91
CA ALA A 152 -17.96 -6.59 -9.52
C ALA A 152 -17.97 -7.97 -8.83
N GLY A 153 -17.30 -8.13 -7.68
CA GLY A 153 -17.24 -9.39 -6.95
C GLY A 153 -16.35 -10.46 -7.60
N LYS A 154 -15.52 -10.09 -8.58
CA LYS A 154 -14.56 -10.99 -9.21
C LYS A 154 -13.21 -10.91 -8.51
N ALA A 155 -12.58 -12.06 -8.32
CA ALA A 155 -11.20 -12.19 -7.87
C ALA A 155 -10.37 -12.92 -8.91
N ILE A 156 -9.11 -12.60 -9.03
CA ILE A 156 -8.12 -13.30 -9.84
C ILE A 156 -6.83 -13.44 -9.06
N MET A 157 -6.16 -14.56 -9.24
CA MET A 157 -4.86 -14.83 -8.63
C MET A 157 -3.90 -15.39 -9.66
N TRP A 158 -2.63 -14.96 -9.61
CA TRP A 158 -1.56 -15.41 -10.50
C TRP A 158 -0.22 -15.45 -9.78
N ASP A 159 0.75 -16.16 -10.34
CA ASP A 159 2.11 -16.17 -9.85
C ASP A 159 2.83 -14.86 -10.24
N GLU A 160 3.60 -14.27 -9.32
CA GLU A 160 4.29 -13.00 -9.57
C GLU A 160 5.17 -13.03 -10.84
N GLY A 161 5.72 -14.22 -11.16
CA GLY A 161 6.56 -14.46 -12.34
C GLY A 161 5.83 -14.26 -13.68
N GLU A 162 4.50 -14.33 -13.72
CA GLU A 162 3.72 -14.06 -14.93
C GLU A 162 3.77 -12.57 -15.35
N VAL A 163 4.13 -11.68 -14.43
CA VAL A 163 4.34 -10.26 -14.72
C VAL A 163 5.84 -9.99 -14.79
N ARG A 164 6.36 -9.78 -16.00
CA ARG A 164 7.76 -9.41 -16.19
C ARG A 164 8.09 -8.10 -15.49
N ALA A 165 9.31 -7.97 -14.95
CA ALA A 165 9.81 -6.71 -14.43
C ALA A 165 9.94 -5.68 -15.56
N MET A 166 9.57 -4.44 -15.28
CA MET A 166 9.61 -3.36 -16.26
C MET A 166 9.97 -2.03 -15.58
N GLY A 167 10.33 -1.06 -16.42
CA GLY A 167 10.82 0.23 -15.98
C GLY A 167 9.79 1.01 -15.16
N ARG A 168 10.29 1.92 -14.34
CA ARG A 168 9.53 2.72 -13.38
C ARG A 168 8.40 3.53 -14.02
N ASP A 169 8.64 4.12 -15.18
CA ASP A 169 7.74 5.02 -15.90
C ASP A 169 6.80 4.35 -16.90
N THR A 170 6.68 3.01 -16.87
CA THR A 170 5.77 2.27 -17.74
C THR A 170 4.36 2.20 -17.13
N MET A 171 3.36 1.94 -17.98
CA MET A 171 1.95 1.76 -17.58
C MET A 171 1.64 0.35 -17.06
N GLY A 172 2.55 -0.60 -17.26
CA GLY A 172 2.29 -1.99 -16.92
C GLY A 172 1.48 -2.73 -17.99
N VAL A 173 0.94 -3.88 -17.58
CA VAL A 173 0.13 -4.77 -18.38
C VAL A 173 -1.24 -4.96 -17.75
N ARG A 174 -2.18 -5.55 -18.49
CA ARG A 174 -3.49 -5.87 -17.94
C ARG A 174 -3.40 -7.08 -17.01
N GLY A 175 -3.66 -6.87 -15.73
CA GLY A 175 -3.74 -7.93 -14.72
C GLY A 175 -5.17 -8.46 -14.53
N MET A 176 -6.17 -7.58 -14.67
CA MET A 176 -7.57 -7.95 -14.53
C MET A 176 -8.43 -7.23 -15.55
N ASN A 177 -9.36 -7.94 -16.19
CA ASN A 177 -10.37 -7.31 -17.05
C ASN A 177 -11.54 -6.81 -16.18
N VAL A 178 -11.66 -5.50 -16.07
CA VAL A 178 -12.65 -4.83 -15.24
C VAL A 178 -13.67 -4.14 -16.15
N PRO A 179 -14.99 -4.41 -16.00
CA PRO A 179 -16.02 -3.68 -16.75
C PRO A 179 -15.96 -2.17 -16.48
N PRO A 180 -16.43 -1.32 -17.42
CA PRO A 180 -16.35 0.15 -17.27
C PRO A 180 -16.99 0.71 -16.00
N ILE A 181 -18.03 0.06 -15.48
CA ILE A 181 -18.76 0.45 -14.25
C ILE A 181 -18.10 -0.07 -12.96
N ALA A 182 -17.12 -0.98 -13.07
CA ALA A 182 -16.43 -1.58 -11.94
C ALA A 182 -14.98 -1.07 -11.86
N LYS A 183 -14.36 -1.34 -10.75
CA LYS A 183 -12.93 -1.01 -10.50
C LYS A 183 -12.30 -2.07 -9.63
N VAL A 184 -10.99 -2.20 -9.70
CA VAL A 184 -10.23 -2.99 -8.73
C VAL A 184 -10.31 -2.30 -7.38
N LEU A 185 -10.63 -3.06 -6.34
CA LEU A 185 -10.73 -2.60 -4.96
C LEU A 185 -9.41 -2.71 -4.22
N GLY A 186 -8.65 -3.76 -4.51
CA GLY A 186 -7.37 -4.01 -3.83
C GLY A 186 -6.58 -5.13 -4.48
N MET A 187 -5.31 -5.17 -4.09
CA MET A 187 -4.36 -6.21 -4.45
C MET A 187 -3.60 -6.61 -3.18
N GLU A 188 -3.45 -7.90 -2.95
CA GLU A 188 -2.69 -8.47 -1.84
C GLU A 188 -1.75 -9.56 -2.32
N ILE A 189 -0.70 -9.83 -1.53
CA ILE A 189 0.14 -11.00 -1.70
C ILE A 189 -0.51 -12.15 -0.96
N ALA A 190 -0.87 -13.21 -1.70
CA ALA A 190 -1.53 -14.37 -1.15
C ALA A 190 -0.53 -15.20 -0.34
N GLN A 191 -0.71 -15.23 0.97
CA GLN A 191 0.11 -16.05 1.87
C GLN A 191 -0.47 -17.46 1.94
N PRO A 192 0.37 -18.51 1.91
CA PRO A 192 -0.07 -19.88 2.18
C PRO A 192 -0.83 -19.98 3.52
N ASP A 193 -1.79 -20.88 3.59
CA ASP A 193 -2.56 -21.17 4.81
C ASP A 193 -3.29 -19.97 5.42
N THR A 194 -3.63 -18.97 4.60
CA THR A 194 -4.45 -17.82 5.00
C THR A 194 -5.81 -17.85 4.32
N ASP A 195 -6.72 -17.04 4.86
CA ASP A 195 -8.06 -16.87 4.33
C ASP A 195 -8.26 -15.47 3.76
N LEU A 196 -8.98 -15.39 2.65
CA LEU A 196 -9.54 -14.14 2.15
C LEU A 196 -10.84 -13.83 2.90
N PHE A 197 -10.87 -12.72 3.61
CA PHE A 197 -12.10 -12.19 4.20
C PHE A 197 -12.63 -11.04 3.34
N VAL A 198 -13.85 -11.20 2.86
CA VAL A 198 -14.57 -10.18 2.09
C VAL A 198 -15.78 -9.72 2.89
N ILE A 199 -15.95 -8.42 3.04
CA ILE A 199 -17.12 -7.82 3.67
C ILE A 199 -17.74 -6.77 2.74
N THR A 200 -19.06 -6.78 2.65
CA THR A 200 -19.83 -5.80 1.89
C THR A 200 -20.20 -4.58 2.76
N GLU A 201 -20.56 -3.47 2.12
CA GLU A 201 -21.04 -2.26 2.81
C GLU A 201 -22.24 -2.52 3.74
N LYS A 202 -23.06 -3.52 3.43
CA LYS A 202 -24.23 -3.94 4.25
C LYS A 202 -23.86 -4.92 5.37
N GLY A 203 -22.57 -5.18 5.62
CA GLY A 203 -22.10 -6.02 6.71
C GLY A 203 -22.11 -7.53 6.42
N TYR A 204 -22.48 -7.97 5.23
CA TYR A 204 -22.35 -9.38 4.86
C TYR A 204 -20.87 -9.70 4.62
N GLY A 205 -20.35 -10.69 5.34
CA GLY A 205 -18.97 -11.12 5.23
C GLY A 205 -18.83 -12.60 4.91
N LYS A 206 -17.79 -12.95 4.16
CA LYS A 206 -17.39 -14.32 3.87
C LYS A 206 -15.90 -14.49 4.02
N ARG A 207 -15.51 -15.57 4.69
CA ARG A 207 -14.12 -16.03 4.78
C ARG A 207 -13.95 -17.25 3.89
N THR A 208 -12.95 -17.22 3.02
CA THR A 208 -12.65 -18.30 2.07
C THR A 208 -11.17 -18.60 2.12
N PRO A 209 -10.75 -19.86 2.32
CA PRO A 209 -9.34 -20.23 2.22
C PRO A 209 -8.75 -19.80 0.87
N ILE A 210 -7.55 -19.23 0.90
CA ILE A 210 -6.89 -18.75 -0.33
C ILE A 210 -6.69 -19.90 -1.33
N ALA A 211 -6.39 -21.10 -0.84
CA ALA A 211 -6.25 -22.30 -1.69
C ALA A 211 -7.51 -22.63 -2.52
N VAL A 212 -8.70 -22.21 -2.09
CA VAL A 212 -9.99 -22.46 -2.79
C VAL A 212 -10.36 -21.31 -3.74
N SER A 213 -9.72 -20.15 -3.60
CA SER A 213 -10.02 -18.96 -4.44
C SER A 213 -9.53 -19.08 -5.89
N TYR A 214 -8.86 -20.18 -6.24
CA TYR A 214 -8.30 -20.42 -7.59
C TYR A 214 -9.33 -20.77 -8.67
N THR A 215 -10.54 -21.11 -8.32
CA THR A 215 -11.47 -21.79 -9.24
C THR A 215 -12.62 -20.92 -9.74
N HIS A 216 -12.63 -19.63 -9.43
CA HIS A 216 -13.78 -18.79 -9.81
C HIS A 216 -13.38 -17.41 -10.30
#